data_67eba8fa6f19ec1680c97244222daedc
#
_entry.id   67eba8fa6f19ec1680c97244222daedc
#
_cell.length_a   1.000
_cell.length_b   1.000
_cell.length_c   1.000
_cell.angle_alpha   90.00
_cell.angle_beta   90.00
_cell.angle_gamma   90.00
#
_symmetry.space_group_name_H-M   'P 1'
#
loop_
_entity.id
_entity.type
_entity.pdbx_description
1 polymer ?
#
loop_
_entity_poly.entity_id
_entity_poly.type
_entity_poly.pdbx_seq_one_letter_code
_entity_poly.pdbx_strand_id
1 'polypeptide(L)'
;MPLPIVDTPQGISLHDYLSRIRRNINGDPELQQQWVIAEISDFRVNRHCYMQLVEKDAQGNTRATIKATLWQSSYYFIQSKFSQVTGQQLGTGMKVMLCLSANMSEE
;
A
#
# COMPACT_ATOMS: atom_id res chain seq x y z
N MET A 1 31.55 -28.83 -5.20
CA MET A 1 31.88 -29.33 -3.87
C MET A 1 30.81 -28.95 -2.89
N PRO A 2 30.30 -29.93 -2.17
CA PRO A 2 29.30 -29.59 -1.17
C PRO A 2 29.90 -28.78 -0.03
N LEU A 3 29.18 -27.82 0.46
CA LEU A 3 29.58 -27.05 1.62
C LEU A 3 29.56 -27.92 2.88
N PRO A 4 30.45 -27.65 3.82
CA PRO A 4 30.32 -28.30 5.11
C PRO A 4 28.98 -27.90 5.73
N ILE A 5 28.20 -28.87 6.08
CA ILE A 5 26.81 -28.64 6.47
C ILE A 5 26.67 -28.52 7.98
N VAL A 6 27.69 -28.76 8.72
CA VAL A 6 27.60 -28.84 10.17
C VAL A 6 27.10 -27.55 10.77
N ASP A 7 27.53 -26.41 10.21
CA ASP A 7 27.16 -25.10 10.72
C ASP A 7 26.24 -24.34 9.77
N THR A 8 25.76 -25.00 8.70
CA THR A 8 24.88 -24.37 7.72
C THR A 8 23.43 -24.57 8.16
N PRO A 9 22.69 -23.50 8.38
CA PRO A 9 21.28 -23.67 8.73
C PRO A 9 20.50 -24.24 7.54
N GLN A 10 19.46 -24.97 7.87
CA GLN A 10 18.57 -25.49 6.85
C GLN A 10 17.72 -24.36 6.28
N GLY A 11 17.79 -24.19 4.96
CA GLY A 11 16.99 -23.17 4.30
C GLY A 11 15.54 -23.59 4.19
N ILE A 12 14.66 -22.59 4.13
CA ILE A 12 13.27 -22.81 3.74
C ILE A 12 13.10 -22.38 2.30
N SER A 13 12.02 -22.82 1.66
CA SER A 13 11.76 -22.41 0.28
C SER A 13 11.37 -20.95 0.23
N LEU A 14 11.57 -20.32 -0.93
CA LEU A 14 11.12 -18.95 -1.13
C LEU A 14 9.62 -18.83 -0.92
N HIS A 15 8.87 -19.80 -1.41
CA HIS A 15 7.43 -19.84 -1.22
C HIS A 15 7.06 -19.81 0.27
N ASP A 16 7.72 -20.63 1.08
CA ASP A 16 7.44 -20.67 2.52
C ASP A 16 7.81 -19.35 3.20
N TYR A 17 8.91 -18.76 2.81
CA TYR A 17 9.34 -17.48 3.35
C TYR A 17 8.33 -16.38 3.03
N LEU A 18 7.90 -16.30 1.78
CA LEU A 18 6.91 -15.29 1.37
C LEU A 18 5.57 -15.53 2.04
N SER A 19 5.18 -16.79 2.26
CA SER A 19 3.96 -17.11 2.98
C SER A 19 3.98 -16.62 4.42
N ARG A 20 5.14 -16.69 5.06
CA ARG A 20 5.31 -16.17 6.43
C ARG A 20 5.15 -14.65 6.46
N ILE A 21 5.78 -13.96 5.51
CA ILE A 21 5.68 -12.51 5.41
C ILE A 21 4.23 -12.10 5.18
N ARG A 22 3.59 -12.74 4.21
CA ARG A 22 2.19 -12.46 3.88
C ARG A 22 1.27 -12.65 5.07
N ARG A 23 1.44 -13.75 5.78
CA ARG A 23 0.62 -14.08 6.95
C ARG A 23 0.79 -13.04 8.04
N ASN A 24 2.01 -12.57 8.28
CA ASN A 24 2.28 -11.56 9.28
C ASN A 24 1.72 -10.19 8.89
N ILE A 25 1.84 -9.81 7.63
CA ILE A 25 1.30 -8.54 7.14
C ILE A 25 -0.22 -8.56 7.17
N ASN A 26 -0.82 -9.60 6.58
CA ASN A 26 -2.28 -9.66 6.43
C ASN A 26 -2.98 -9.93 7.76
N GLY A 27 -2.28 -10.53 8.72
CA GLY A 27 -2.83 -10.86 10.02
C GLY A 27 -2.58 -9.83 11.11
N ASP A 28 -1.86 -8.76 10.81
CA ASP A 28 -1.54 -7.74 11.82
C ASP A 28 -2.64 -6.67 11.84
N PRO A 29 -3.44 -6.60 12.91
CA PRO A 29 -4.52 -5.62 12.96
C PRO A 29 -4.01 -4.18 12.98
N GLU A 30 -2.78 -3.92 13.39
CA GLU A 30 -2.23 -2.58 13.38
C GLU A 30 -1.91 -2.08 11.97
N LEU A 31 -1.89 -2.98 10.99
CA LEU A 31 -1.66 -2.63 9.60
C LEU A 31 -2.95 -2.57 8.79
N GLN A 32 -4.10 -2.85 9.43
CA GLN A 32 -5.37 -2.92 8.74
C GLN A 32 -6.27 -1.76 9.15
N GLN A 33 -6.98 -1.21 8.18
CA GLN A 33 -7.99 -0.15 8.40
C GLN A 33 -7.44 1.03 9.20
N GLN A 34 -6.26 1.47 8.84
CA GLN A 34 -5.62 2.61 9.50
C GLN A 34 -5.88 3.90 8.73
N TRP A 35 -6.23 4.96 9.42
CA TRP A 35 -6.40 6.27 8.82
C TRP A 35 -5.05 6.94 8.68
N VAL A 36 -4.66 7.20 7.43
CA VAL A 36 -3.34 7.73 7.09
C VAL A 36 -3.49 9.03 6.34
N ILE A 37 -2.71 10.03 6.72
CA ILE A 37 -2.67 11.32 6.04
C ILE A 37 -1.50 11.29 5.06
N ALA A 38 -1.77 11.57 3.80
CA ALA A 38 -0.76 11.54 2.76
C ALA A 38 -1.14 12.46 1.62
N GLU A 39 -0.14 12.82 0.80
CA GLU A 39 -0.37 13.55 -0.44
C GLU A 39 -0.37 12.56 -1.60
N ILE A 40 -1.29 12.73 -2.54
CA ILE A 40 -1.33 11.92 -3.75
C ILE A 40 -0.35 12.53 -4.74
N SER A 41 0.75 11.84 -5.02
CA SER A 41 1.76 12.32 -5.97
C SER A 41 1.53 11.78 -7.37
N ASP A 42 0.83 10.66 -7.51
CA ASP A 42 0.45 10.09 -8.80
C ASP A 42 -0.91 9.43 -8.66
N PHE A 43 -1.73 9.57 -9.68
CA PHE A 43 -3.10 9.06 -9.65
C PHE A 43 -3.46 8.61 -11.06
N ARG A 44 -3.64 7.31 -11.23
CA ARG A 44 -3.96 6.76 -12.55
C ARG A 44 -5.11 5.77 -12.44
N VAL A 45 -6.04 5.86 -13.37
CA VAL A 45 -7.18 4.96 -13.45
C VAL A 45 -7.02 4.10 -14.70
N ASN A 46 -6.88 2.81 -14.47
CA ASN A 46 -6.85 1.81 -15.52
C ASN A 46 -7.55 0.59 -14.94
N ARG A 47 -8.88 0.53 -15.09
CA ARG A 47 -9.75 -0.42 -14.46
C ARG A 47 -9.81 -0.20 -12.94
N HIS A 48 -8.70 -0.36 -12.25
CA HIS A 48 -8.54 0.04 -10.85
C HIS A 48 -7.88 1.40 -10.78
N CYS A 49 -7.92 2.01 -9.62
CA CYS A 49 -7.24 3.27 -9.37
C CYS A 49 -5.91 2.99 -8.68
N TYR A 50 -4.83 3.46 -9.28
CA TYR A 50 -3.48 3.29 -8.76
C TYR A 50 -2.94 4.63 -8.32
N MET A 51 -2.48 4.69 -7.08
CA MET A 51 -1.97 5.93 -6.50
C MET A 51 -0.57 5.74 -5.96
N GLN A 52 0.22 6.81 -6.00
CA GLN A 52 1.42 6.89 -5.19
C GLN A 52 1.17 7.91 -4.09
N LEU A 53 1.37 7.49 -2.86
CA LEU A 53 1.18 8.33 -1.68
C LEU A 53 2.53 8.74 -1.13
N VAL A 54 2.66 10.01 -0.76
CA VAL A 54 3.91 10.53 -0.21
C VAL A 54 3.63 11.35 1.03
N GLU A 55 4.63 11.38 1.90
CA GLU A 55 4.67 12.31 3.01
C GLU A 55 5.96 13.12 2.86
N LYS A 56 5.85 14.45 3.02
CA LYS A 56 7.00 15.33 2.94
C LYS A 56 7.29 15.92 4.31
N ASP A 57 8.58 16.21 4.55
CA ASP A 57 8.97 16.92 5.77
C ASP A 57 8.76 18.44 5.62
N ALA A 58 9.13 19.18 6.64
CA ALA A 58 8.94 20.63 6.66
C ALA A 58 9.75 21.35 5.57
N GLN A 59 10.82 20.73 5.07
CA GLN A 59 11.65 21.29 4.01
C GLN A 59 11.20 20.88 2.61
N GLY A 60 10.13 20.10 2.51
CA GLY A 60 9.61 19.64 1.23
C GLY A 60 10.27 18.38 0.70
N ASN A 61 11.13 17.74 1.47
CA ASN A 61 11.77 16.49 1.06
C ASN A 61 10.85 15.31 1.34
N THR A 62 10.85 14.32 0.44
CA THR A 62 10.05 13.12 0.63
C THR A 62 10.57 12.31 1.81
N ARG A 63 9.71 12.10 2.79
CA ARG A 63 10.01 11.35 3.99
C ARG A 63 9.54 9.90 3.90
N ALA A 64 8.44 9.67 3.20
CA ALA A 64 7.87 8.34 3.01
C ALA A 64 7.12 8.29 1.70
N THR A 65 7.09 7.13 1.08
CA THR A 65 6.33 6.90 -0.14
C THR A 65 5.85 5.45 -0.21
N ILE A 66 4.65 5.26 -0.74
CA ILE A 66 4.10 3.92 -0.93
C ILE A 66 3.11 3.94 -2.10
N LYS A 67 3.00 2.81 -2.78
CA LYS A 67 1.99 2.62 -3.81
C LYS A 67 0.72 2.05 -3.18
N ALA A 68 -0.43 2.54 -3.60
CA ALA A 68 -1.72 2.10 -3.12
C ALA A 68 -2.64 1.79 -4.28
N THR A 69 -3.50 0.81 -4.10
CA THR A 69 -4.49 0.42 -5.09
C THR A 69 -5.89 0.60 -4.49
N LEU A 70 -6.73 1.28 -5.25
CA LEU A 70 -8.16 1.39 -4.94
C LEU A 70 -8.91 0.57 -5.99
N TRP A 71 -9.52 -0.52 -5.56
CA TRP A 71 -10.17 -1.45 -6.47
C TRP A 71 -11.36 -0.80 -7.17
N GLN A 72 -11.65 -1.22 -8.39
CA GLN A 72 -12.64 -0.58 -9.26
C GLN A 72 -13.99 -0.38 -8.58
N SER A 73 -14.50 -1.39 -7.89
CA SER A 73 -15.80 -1.30 -7.22
C SER A 73 -15.82 -0.22 -6.14
N SER A 74 -14.73 -0.12 -5.37
CA SER A 74 -14.60 0.90 -4.34
C SER A 74 -14.29 2.27 -4.91
N TYR A 75 -13.54 2.31 -6.00
CA TYR A 75 -13.15 3.57 -6.63
C TYR A 75 -14.36 4.40 -7.05
N TYR A 76 -15.31 3.79 -7.75
CA TYR A 76 -16.48 4.52 -8.22
C TYR A 76 -17.32 5.06 -7.06
N PHE A 77 -17.46 4.27 -6.02
CA PHE A 77 -18.21 4.68 -4.84
C PHE A 77 -17.50 5.84 -4.12
N ILE A 78 -16.21 5.70 -3.88
CA ILE A 78 -15.43 6.70 -3.15
C ILE A 78 -15.32 8.00 -3.95
N GLN A 79 -15.07 7.92 -5.25
CA GLN A 79 -14.95 9.11 -6.09
C GLN A 79 -16.30 9.87 -6.14
N SER A 80 -17.39 9.15 -6.26
CA SER A 80 -18.71 9.76 -6.26
C SER A 80 -19.03 10.45 -4.93
N LYS A 81 -18.74 9.79 -3.84
CA LYS A 81 -18.96 10.32 -2.50
C LYS A 81 -18.09 11.55 -2.23
N PHE A 82 -16.83 11.46 -2.60
CA PHE A 82 -15.89 12.56 -2.43
C PHE A 82 -16.32 13.78 -3.22
N SER A 83 -16.77 13.59 -4.47
CA SER A 83 -17.27 14.68 -5.31
C SER A 83 -18.51 15.33 -4.73
N GLN A 84 -19.43 14.54 -4.17
CA GLN A 84 -20.65 15.07 -3.56
C GLN A 84 -20.34 15.96 -2.36
N VAL A 85 -19.36 15.55 -1.55
CA VAL A 85 -19.05 16.26 -0.31
C VAL A 85 -18.17 17.48 -0.55
N THR A 86 -17.17 17.36 -1.44
CA THR A 86 -16.15 18.40 -1.63
C THR A 86 -16.34 19.23 -2.89
N GLY A 87 -17.12 18.77 -3.85
CA GLY A 87 -17.22 19.39 -5.16
C GLY A 87 -16.00 19.17 -6.04
N GLN A 88 -15.07 18.32 -5.62
CA GLN A 88 -13.84 18.03 -6.34
C GLN A 88 -13.69 16.54 -6.58
N GLN A 89 -12.86 16.18 -7.54
CA GLN A 89 -12.49 14.79 -7.77
C GLN A 89 -11.12 14.51 -7.16
N LEU A 90 -10.96 13.32 -6.60
CA LEU A 90 -9.66 12.87 -6.13
C LEU A 90 -8.67 12.86 -7.28
N GLY A 91 -7.48 13.33 -7.02
CA GLY A 91 -6.44 13.36 -8.03
C GLY A 91 -5.09 13.76 -7.47
N THR A 92 -4.13 13.85 -8.39
CA THR A 92 -2.75 14.21 -8.08
C THR A 92 -2.68 15.58 -7.42
N GLY A 93 -1.82 15.69 -6.41
CA GLY A 93 -1.55 16.95 -5.72
C GLY A 93 -2.40 17.17 -4.48
N MET A 94 -3.35 16.30 -4.21
CA MET A 94 -4.22 16.45 -3.04
C MET A 94 -3.63 15.81 -1.81
N LYS A 95 -3.76 16.50 -0.68
CA LYS A 95 -3.46 15.93 0.63
C LYS A 95 -4.76 15.41 1.22
N VAL A 96 -4.76 14.13 1.54
CA VAL A 96 -5.99 13.43 1.93
C VAL A 96 -5.75 12.56 3.16
N MET A 97 -6.85 12.17 3.79
CA MET A 97 -6.83 11.15 4.84
C MET A 97 -7.53 9.92 4.30
N LEU A 98 -6.81 8.81 4.28
CA LEU A 98 -7.28 7.56 3.67
C LEU A 98 -7.26 6.44 4.69
N CYS A 99 -8.27 5.59 4.63
CA CYS A 99 -8.28 4.36 5.40
C CYS A 99 -7.58 3.27 4.60
N LEU A 100 -6.42 2.85 5.08
CA LEU A 100 -5.56 1.92 4.36
C LEU A 100 -5.45 0.59 5.07
N SER A 101 -5.32 -0.46 4.28
CA SER A 101 -5.00 -1.79 4.76
C SER A 101 -3.78 -2.31 4.00
N ALA A 102 -2.83 -2.85 4.73
CA ALA A 102 -1.67 -3.47 4.11
C ALA A 102 -2.02 -4.88 3.67
N ASN A 103 -1.55 -5.24 2.48
CA ASN A 103 -1.79 -6.56 1.93
C ASN A 103 -0.62 -6.95 1.06
N MET A 104 -0.17 -8.19 1.21
CA MET A 104 0.81 -8.77 0.31
C MET A 104 0.12 -9.83 -0.52
N SER A 105 -0.03 -9.54 -1.81
CA SER A 105 -0.68 -10.46 -2.72
C SER A 105 0.24 -11.62 -3.09
N GLU A 106 -0.37 -12.69 -3.54
CA GLU A 106 0.30 -13.91 -3.93
C GLU A 106 0.65 -13.84 -5.41
N GLU A 107 1.92 -13.60 -5.71
CA GLU A 107 2.40 -13.64 -7.09
C GLU A 107 3.87 -14.00 -7.16
#